data_fc0864f3be177a9232956a51cfa4a966
#
_entry.id   fc0864f3be177a9232956a51cfa4a966
#
_cell.length_a   1.000
_cell.length_b   1.000
_cell.length_c   1.000
_cell.angle_alpha   90.00
_cell.angle_beta   90.00
_cell.angle_gamma   90.00
#
_symmetry.space_group_name_H-M   'P 1'
#
loop_
_entity.id
_entity.type
_entity.pdbx_description
1 polymer ?
#
loop_
_entity_poly.entity_id
_entity_poly.type
_entity_poly.pdbx_seq_one_letter_code
_entity_poly.pdbx_strand_id
1 'polypeptide(L)'
;MGRLRLSVKIKTKKQCSFALYDSALIRLTDLRMKALVLQEYKRFGYQDVPEPKPGPDEVLVAIKACGICGSDVHGMDGSTGRRRPPIIMGHEASGMIAAVGEAVKDWKPQDRVTFDSTIYCGGCDYCRRGEINLCDRRRVLGVSCEDYRQNGAFAEFVAVPERILYRVPDSLRFEHAALVEPFAIALHAVRRSPPSLNDTVVVIGAGMIGLALIQALSQAGCGRLIVADVTADRLKLAESLGATQTVDSAKADPAKSISDLTRGRGADIAFEAVGLSATVDLALRSVRKGGSVTLVGNVAPRIDFPLQVAVTRELTLHGSCASRGEYPACLDMLARGALKAEPLVSAVAPLAEGASWFERLYRKEAGLLKVVLKP
;
A
#
# COMPACT_ATOMS: atom_id res chain seq x y z
N MET A 1 -26.14 -59.41 -74.04
CA MET A 1 -24.86 -59.32 -73.35
C MET A 1 -24.10 -58.12 -73.88
N GLY A 2 -24.37 -56.93 -73.51
CA GLY A 2 -23.81 -55.75 -74.09
C GLY A 2 -23.51 -54.76 -72.94
N ARG A 3 -22.23 -54.46 -72.69
CA ARG A 3 -21.82 -53.44 -71.77
C ARG A 3 -21.84 -52.09 -72.50
N LEU A 4 -22.72 -51.18 -72.09
CA LEU A 4 -22.62 -49.76 -72.47
C LEU A 4 -21.69 -49.08 -71.47
N ARG A 5 -20.61 -48.49 -71.99
CA ARG A 5 -19.78 -47.50 -71.29
C ARG A 5 -20.30 -46.11 -71.63
N LEU A 6 -20.80 -45.41 -70.59
CA LEU A 6 -21.02 -43.96 -70.66
C LEU A 6 -19.80 -43.24 -70.12
N SER A 7 -19.11 -42.50 -70.99
CA SER A 7 -18.06 -41.57 -70.62
C SER A 7 -18.68 -40.21 -70.34
N VAL A 8 -18.57 -39.73 -69.09
CA VAL A 8 -18.92 -38.35 -68.71
C VAL A 8 -17.64 -37.51 -68.66
N LYS A 9 -17.53 -36.56 -69.59
CA LYS A 9 -16.53 -35.55 -69.55
C LYS A 9 -16.86 -34.51 -68.51
N ILE A 10 -16.10 -34.43 -67.43
CA ILE A 10 -16.17 -33.35 -66.46
C ILE A 10 -15.22 -32.22 -66.93
N LYS A 11 -15.80 -31.06 -67.24
CA LYS A 11 -15.08 -29.82 -67.56
C LYS A 11 -14.50 -29.25 -66.24
N THR A 12 -13.20 -29.12 -66.21
CA THR A 12 -12.46 -28.34 -65.24
C THR A 12 -12.84 -26.85 -65.31
N LYS A 13 -13.37 -26.27 -64.26
CA LYS A 13 -13.50 -24.84 -64.09
C LYS A 13 -12.80 -24.40 -62.80
N LYS A 14 -11.75 -23.61 -63.03
CA LYS A 14 -11.23 -22.53 -62.21
C LYS A 14 -10.79 -22.82 -60.78
N GLN A 15 -9.48 -22.88 -60.62
CA GLN A 15 -8.76 -22.44 -59.42
C GLN A 15 -9.32 -21.09 -58.93
N CYS A 16 -10.02 -21.08 -57.82
CA CYS A 16 -10.17 -19.88 -56.99
C CYS A 16 -9.09 -19.93 -55.93
N SER A 17 -8.23 -18.93 -55.99
CA SER A 17 -7.15 -18.69 -55.05
C SER A 17 -7.67 -18.61 -53.60
N PHE A 18 -7.30 -19.59 -52.80
CA PHE A 18 -7.33 -19.50 -51.32
C PHE A 18 -6.07 -18.76 -50.86
N ALA A 19 -6.06 -17.47 -51.07
CA ALA A 19 -4.99 -16.60 -50.59
C ALA A 19 -5.59 -15.28 -50.12
N LEU A 20 -6.44 -15.29 -49.07
CA LEU A 20 -6.91 -14.08 -48.35
C LEU A 20 -7.62 -14.43 -47.02
N TYR A 21 -7.11 -15.41 -46.27
CA TYR A 21 -7.60 -15.65 -44.90
C TYR A 21 -6.49 -15.87 -43.87
N ASP A 22 -5.26 -15.42 -44.15
CA ASP A 22 -4.13 -15.62 -43.22
C ASP A 22 -3.60 -14.33 -42.59
N SER A 23 -4.36 -13.23 -42.67
CA SER A 23 -3.93 -11.95 -42.10
C SER A 23 -4.86 -11.37 -41.01
N ALA A 24 -5.80 -12.15 -40.49
CA ALA A 24 -6.71 -11.72 -39.43
C ALA A 24 -6.67 -12.58 -38.15
N LEU A 25 -5.73 -13.51 -38.05
CA LEU A 25 -5.29 -14.03 -36.74
C LEU A 25 -4.19 -13.07 -36.23
N ILE A 26 -4.58 -11.82 -35.95
CA ILE A 26 -3.85 -11.01 -34.98
C ILE A 26 -3.89 -11.85 -33.69
N ARG A 27 -2.74 -12.41 -33.37
CA ARG A 27 -2.54 -13.22 -32.17
C ARG A 27 -3.07 -12.41 -30.99
N LEU A 28 -4.15 -12.85 -30.36
CA LEU A 28 -4.67 -12.37 -29.09
C LEU A 28 -3.65 -12.51 -27.93
N THR A 29 -2.35 -12.63 -28.24
CA THR A 29 -1.29 -13.00 -27.30
C THR A 29 -0.32 -11.86 -26.97
N ASP A 30 -0.48 -10.65 -27.54
CA ASP A 30 0.52 -9.58 -27.37
C ASP A 30 -0.08 -8.20 -27.03
N LEU A 31 -1.17 -8.16 -26.24
CA LEU A 31 -1.59 -6.89 -25.66
C LEU A 31 -0.47 -6.36 -24.75
N ARG A 32 -0.07 -5.10 -25.00
CA ARG A 32 0.99 -4.42 -24.26
C ARG A 32 0.37 -3.29 -23.45
N MET A 33 0.96 -3.03 -22.29
CA MET A 33 0.61 -1.91 -21.42
C MET A 33 1.86 -1.12 -21.06
N LYS A 34 1.68 0.14 -20.67
CA LYS A 34 2.76 0.94 -20.09
C LYS A 34 2.93 0.62 -18.62
N ALA A 35 4.20 0.52 -18.20
CA ALA A 35 4.55 0.33 -16.79
C ALA A 35 5.86 1.04 -16.43
N LEU A 36 5.97 1.45 -15.19
CA LEU A 36 7.20 1.94 -14.57
C LEU A 36 7.91 0.76 -13.92
N VAL A 37 8.97 0.27 -14.56
CA VAL A 37 9.72 -0.90 -14.14
C VAL A 37 11.00 -0.48 -13.43
N LEU A 38 11.24 -0.95 -12.21
CA LEU A 38 12.57 -0.94 -11.61
C LEU A 38 13.41 -1.99 -12.34
N GLN A 39 14.20 -1.57 -13.33
CA GLN A 39 15.00 -2.44 -14.19
C GLN A 39 16.25 -2.96 -13.50
N GLU A 40 16.90 -2.07 -12.77
CA GLU A 40 18.05 -2.30 -11.90
C GLU A 40 17.88 -1.42 -10.65
N TYR A 41 18.62 -1.67 -9.60
CA TYR A 41 18.57 -0.80 -8.42
C TYR A 41 18.83 0.67 -8.81
N LYS A 42 17.95 1.56 -8.34
CA LYS A 42 17.92 3.01 -8.66
C LYS A 42 17.68 3.37 -10.12
N ARG A 43 17.40 2.38 -10.99
CA ARG A 43 17.14 2.65 -12.41
C ARG A 43 15.74 2.20 -12.80
N PHE A 44 14.89 3.17 -13.11
CA PHE A 44 13.55 2.94 -13.62
C PHE A 44 13.47 3.10 -15.14
N GLY A 45 12.61 2.33 -15.79
CA GLY A 45 12.20 2.49 -17.18
C GLY A 45 10.68 2.55 -17.29
N TYR A 46 10.16 3.60 -17.95
CA TYR A 46 8.78 3.64 -18.38
C TYR A 46 8.70 2.99 -19.76
N GLN A 47 8.09 1.82 -19.84
CA GLN A 47 8.21 0.97 -21.03
C GLN A 47 6.96 0.13 -21.27
N ASP A 48 6.87 -0.44 -22.49
CA ASP A 48 5.86 -1.43 -22.82
C ASP A 48 6.23 -2.78 -22.20
N VAL A 49 5.25 -3.39 -21.52
CA VAL A 49 5.32 -4.74 -20.95
C VAL A 49 4.09 -5.55 -21.37
N PRO A 50 4.12 -6.88 -21.33
CA PRO A 50 2.92 -7.67 -21.55
C PRO A 50 1.81 -7.30 -20.57
N GLU A 51 0.57 -7.10 -21.08
CA GLU A 51 -0.61 -6.93 -20.23
C GLU A 51 -0.91 -8.23 -19.48
N PRO A 52 -1.18 -8.18 -18.17
CA PRO A 52 -1.49 -9.38 -17.41
C PRO A 52 -2.88 -9.90 -17.79
N LYS A 53 -3.02 -11.21 -17.90
CA LYS A 53 -4.31 -11.89 -18.08
C LYS A 53 -4.81 -12.33 -16.72
N PRO A 54 -6.05 -11.98 -16.31
CA PRO A 54 -6.58 -12.45 -15.05
C PRO A 54 -6.80 -13.97 -15.08
N GLY A 55 -6.44 -14.63 -13.99
CA GLY A 55 -6.80 -16.03 -13.75
C GLY A 55 -8.30 -16.19 -13.49
N PRO A 56 -8.78 -17.44 -13.31
CA PRO A 56 -10.21 -17.70 -13.14
C PRO A 56 -10.86 -16.93 -11.98
N ASP A 57 -10.16 -16.76 -10.85
CA ASP A 57 -10.60 -16.04 -9.63
C ASP A 57 -10.00 -14.64 -9.49
N GLU A 58 -9.45 -14.09 -10.58
CA GLU A 58 -8.84 -12.79 -10.61
C GLU A 58 -9.63 -11.79 -11.44
N VAL A 59 -9.38 -10.52 -11.18
CA VAL A 59 -9.86 -9.42 -12.00
C VAL A 59 -8.69 -8.62 -12.58
N LEU A 60 -8.87 -8.08 -13.77
CA LEU A 60 -7.96 -7.09 -14.36
C LEU A 60 -8.44 -5.70 -13.95
N VAL A 61 -7.62 -4.98 -13.20
CA VAL A 61 -7.92 -3.62 -12.76
C VAL A 61 -7.15 -2.63 -13.64
N ALA A 62 -7.87 -1.74 -14.33
CA ALA A 62 -7.32 -0.54 -14.96
C ALA A 62 -7.01 0.48 -13.86
N ILE A 63 -5.74 0.71 -13.59
CA ILE A 63 -5.28 1.62 -12.55
C ILE A 63 -5.61 3.07 -12.91
N LYS A 64 -6.12 3.81 -11.96
CA LYS A 64 -6.41 5.25 -12.07
C LYS A 64 -5.55 6.11 -11.15
N ALA A 65 -5.02 5.52 -10.09
CA ALA A 65 -4.13 6.17 -9.15
C ALA A 65 -3.31 5.12 -8.38
N CYS A 66 -2.01 5.38 -8.19
CA CYS A 66 -1.14 4.57 -7.37
C CYS A 66 -0.16 5.45 -6.58
N GLY A 67 -0.20 5.38 -5.25
CA GLY A 67 0.69 6.11 -4.35
C GLY A 67 2.10 5.53 -4.33
N ILE A 68 3.11 6.40 -4.25
CA ILE A 68 4.48 5.99 -3.94
C ILE A 68 4.60 5.83 -2.43
N CYS A 69 4.86 4.61 -1.97
CA CYS A 69 5.10 4.31 -0.57
C CYS A 69 6.56 4.57 -0.18
N GLY A 70 6.80 4.97 1.06
CA GLY A 70 8.17 5.05 1.61
C GLY A 70 8.92 3.73 1.50
N SER A 71 8.23 2.59 1.60
CA SER A 71 8.84 1.26 1.43
C SER A 71 9.32 0.99 0.00
N ASP A 72 8.69 1.60 -1.03
CA ASP A 72 9.17 1.54 -2.41
C ASP A 72 10.41 2.40 -2.60
N VAL A 73 10.41 3.60 -2.01
CA VAL A 73 11.55 4.53 -2.06
C VAL A 73 12.77 3.91 -1.37
N HIS A 74 12.61 3.32 -0.18
CA HIS A 74 13.70 2.63 0.52
C HIS A 74 14.09 1.29 -0.12
N GLY A 75 13.19 0.68 -0.89
CA GLY A 75 13.45 -0.60 -1.55
C GLY A 75 14.16 -0.49 -2.89
N MET A 76 14.06 0.68 -3.55
CA MET A 76 14.60 0.83 -4.91
C MET A 76 16.12 0.75 -5.01
N ASP A 77 16.84 0.93 -3.90
CA ASP A 77 18.30 0.82 -3.84
C ASP A 77 18.81 -0.58 -3.40
N GLY A 78 17.88 -1.50 -3.11
CA GLY A 78 18.20 -2.86 -2.69
C GLY A 78 18.43 -3.02 -1.19
N SER A 79 18.48 -1.96 -0.41
CA SER A 79 18.81 -2.00 1.03
C SER A 79 17.81 -2.84 1.86
N THR A 80 16.56 -2.93 1.43
CA THR A 80 15.53 -3.71 2.14
C THR A 80 15.50 -5.18 1.73
N GLY A 81 16.14 -5.58 0.63
CA GLY A 81 16.10 -6.94 0.05
C GLY A 81 14.72 -7.34 -0.51
N ARG A 82 13.72 -6.43 -0.50
CA ARG A 82 12.31 -6.73 -0.86
C ARG A 82 11.88 -6.17 -2.22
N ARG A 83 12.80 -5.66 -3.01
CA ARG A 83 12.56 -5.14 -4.36
C ARG A 83 13.69 -5.59 -5.28
N ARG A 84 13.61 -6.85 -5.74
CA ARG A 84 14.63 -7.42 -6.63
C ARG A 84 14.28 -7.12 -8.09
N PRO A 85 15.07 -6.31 -8.78
CA PRO A 85 14.84 -6.00 -10.19
C PRO A 85 14.96 -7.25 -11.10
N PRO A 86 14.31 -7.24 -12.29
CA PRO A 86 13.31 -6.28 -12.71
C PRO A 86 11.96 -6.52 -12.04
N ILE A 87 11.25 -5.44 -11.62
CA ILE A 87 9.93 -5.53 -10.99
C ILE A 87 9.11 -4.26 -11.26
N ILE A 88 7.80 -4.41 -11.44
CA ILE A 88 6.84 -3.31 -11.34
C ILE A 88 6.46 -3.20 -9.87
N MET A 89 6.76 -2.06 -9.24
CA MET A 89 6.39 -1.80 -7.85
C MET A 89 4.99 -1.17 -7.74
N GLY A 90 4.63 -0.66 -6.58
CA GLY A 90 3.33 -0.01 -6.32
C GLY A 90 2.30 -0.95 -5.72
N HIS A 91 1.74 -0.54 -4.56
CA HIS A 91 0.80 -1.35 -3.78
C HIS A 91 -0.29 -0.53 -3.10
N GLU A 92 -0.26 0.79 -3.21
CA GLU A 92 -1.28 1.71 -2.74
C GLU A 92 -2.08 2.21 -3.95
N ALA A 93 -3.08 1.44 -4.42
CA ALA A 93 -3.71 1.76 -5.70
C ALA A 93 -5.23 1.64 -5.70
N SER A 94 -5.83 2.32 -6.67
CA SER A 94 -7.26 2.26 -6.96
C SER A 94 -7.50 2.36 -8.46
N GLY A 95 -8.62 1.86 -8.92
CA GLY A 95 -8.95 1.85 -10.34
C GLY A 95 -10.35 1.35 -10.64
N MET A 96 -10.52 0.88 -11.85
CA MET A 96 -11.78 0.30 -12.35
C MET A 96 -11.51 -1.09 -12.91
N ILE A 97 -12.44 -2.01 -12.69
CA ILE A 97 -12.34 -3.34 -13.28
C ILE A 97 -12.48 -3.24 -14.81
N ALA A 98 -11.51 -3.75 -15.53
CA ALA A 98 -11.50 -3.84 -16.99
C ALA A 98 -12.04 -5.20 -17.48
N ALA A 99 -11.65 -6.28 -16.80
CA ALA A 99 -12.12 -7.64 -17.12
C ALA A 99 -12.17 -8.50 -15.85
N VAL A 100 -12.92 -9.57 -15.91
CA VAL A 100 -13.09 -10.53 -14.80
C VAL A 100 -12.80 -11.94 -15.30
N GLY A 101 -12.20 -12.77 -14.43
CA GLY A 101 -12.04 -14.20 -14.66
C GLY A 101 -13.37 -14.96 -14.60
N GLU A 102 -13.40 -16.16 -15.14
CA GLU A 102 -14.63 -16.96 -15.31
C GLU A 102 -15.30 -17.41 -13.99
N ALA A 103 -14.52 -17.50 -12.91
CA ALA A 103 -15.03 -17.88 -11.58
C ALA A 103 -15.45 -16.69 -10.72
N VAL A 104 -15.16 -15.45 -11.13
CA VAL A 104 -15.53 -14.22 -10.42
C VAL A 104 -17.04 -14.00 -10.48
N LYS A 105 -17.68 -13.74 -9.32
CA LYS A 105 -19.14 -13.62 -9.22
C LYS A 105 -19.63 -12.26 -8.77
N ASP A 106 -18.90 -11.61 -7.88
CA ASP A 106 -19.36 -10.40 -7.17
C ASP A 106 -18.90 -9.10 -7.83
N TRP A 107 -18.15 -9.21 -8.92
CA TRP A 107 -17.52 -8.10 -9.61
C TRP A 107 -17.83 -8.10 -11.11
N LYS A 108 -17.84 -6.90 -11.69
CA LYS A 108 -18.07 -6.70 -13.12
C LYS A 108 -17.20 -5.55 -13.67
N PRO A 109 -16.95 -5.48 -14.98
CA PRO A 109 -16.32 -4.34 -15.62
C PRO A 109 -16.99 -3.02 -15.22
N GLN A 110 -16.20 -1.98 -15.06
CA GLN A 110 -16.53 -0.63 -14.59
C GLN A 110 -16.79 -0.49 -13.08
N ASP A 111 -16.78 -1.55 -12.29
CA ASP A 111 -16.80 -1.41 -10.82
C ASP A 111 -15.55 -0.64 -10.36
N ARG A 112 -15.75 0.34 -9.48
CA ARG A 112 -14.69 1.15 -8.87
C ARG A 112 -14.10 0.39 -7.70
N VAL A 113 -12.78 0.17 -7.71
CA VAL A 113 -12.12 -0.70 -6.72
C VAL A 113 -10.80 -0.11 -6.20
N THR A 114 -10.49 -0.48 -4.99
CA THR A 114 -9.16 -0.56 -4.42
C THR A 114 -8.92 -1.99 -3.92
N PHE A 115 -7.71 -2.32 -3.51
CA PHE A 115 -7.38 -3.66 -3.05
C PHE A 115 -6.38 -3.64 -1.90
N ASP A 116 -6.47 -4.65 -1.03
CA ASP A 116 -5.41 -4.91 -0.05
C ASP A 116 -4.14 -5.32 -0.81
N SER A 117 -3.02 -4.71 -0.46
CA SER A 117 -1.73 -5.07 -1.05
C SER A 117 -1.30 -6.49 -0.70
N THR A 118 -1.89 -7.07 0.35
CA THR A 118 -1.62 -8.43 0.84
C THR A 118 -2.44 -9.47 0.09
N ILE A 119 -1.78 -10.30 -0.71
CA ILE A 119 -2.38 -11.46 -1.34
C ILE A 119 -2.22 -12.66 -0.39
N TYR A 120 -3.29 -12.99 0.33
CA TYR A 120 -3.32 -14.12 1.26
C TYR A 120 -3.85 -15.40 0.60
N CYS A 121 -3.47 -16.57 1.13
CA CYS A 121 -3.79 -17.85 0.50
C CYS A 121 -5.21 -18.36 0.76
N GLY A 122 -5.90 -17.87 1.79
CA GLY A 122 -7.25 -18.29 2.19
C GLY A 122 -7.34 -19.64 2.92
N GLY A 123 -6.28 -20.46 2.93
CA GLY A 123 -6.35 -21.84 3.43
C GLY A 123 -5.45 -22.22 4.60
N CYS A 124 -4.47 -21.37 5.02
CA CYS A 124 -3.65 -21.64 6.19
C CYS A 124 -4.38 -21.30 7.49
N ASP A 125 -3.82 -21.69 8.62
CA ASP A 125 -4.44 -21.49 9.94
C ASP A 125 -4.68 -20.03 10.27
N TYR A 126 -3.75 -19.15 9.91
CA TYR A 126 -3.92 -17.71 10.07
C TYR A 126 -5.11 -17.18 9.25
N CYS A 127 -5.20 -17.56 7.97
CA CYS A 127 -6.31 -17.15 7.12
C CYS A 127 -7.66 -17.64 7.66
N ARG A 128 -7.73 -18.89 8.16
CA ARG A 128 -8.98 -19.45 8.75
C ARG A 128 -9.42 -18.72 10.01
N ARG A 129 -8.50 -18.12 10.76
CA ARG A 129 -8.79 -17.26 11.92
C ARG A 129 -9.06 -15.80 11.55
N GLY A 130 -9.03 -15.45 10.25
CA GLY A 130 -9.17 -14.07 9.80
C GLY A 130 -7.90 -13.20 9.98
N GLU A 131 -6.77 -13.81 10.32
CA GLU A 131 -5.48 -13.14 10.49
C GLU A 131 -4.70 -13.12 9.17
N ILE A 132 -5.33 -12.58 8.12
CA ILE A 132 -4.85 -12.65 6.74
C ILE A 132 -3.49 -11.97 6.52
N ASN A 133 -3.21 -10.94 7.31
CA ASN A 133 -1.93 -10.24 7.34
C ASN A 133 -0.76 -11.13 7.82
N LEU A 134 -1.05 -12.22 8.53
CA LEU A 134 -0.08 -13.21 9.03
C LEU A 134 -0.07 -14.50 8.20
N CYS A 135 -0.66 -14.50 7.02
CA CYS A 135 -0.72 -15.67 6.14
C CYS A 135 0.67 -16.26 5.86
N ASP A 136 0.81 -17.60 6.06
CA ASP A 136 2.07 -18.32 5.83
C ASP A 136 2.58 -18.24 4.39
N ARG A 137 1.66 -18.06 3.42
CA ARG A 137 1.96 -17.94 1.99
C ARG A 137 1.64 -16.53 1.47
N ARG A 138 1.86 -15.52 2.30
CA ARG A 138 1.58 -14.14 1.97
C ARG A 138 2.49 -13.64 0.86
N ARG A 139 1.91 -13.07 -0.19
CA ARG A 139 2.59 -12.24 -1.18
C ARG A 139 2.10 -10.80 -1.06
N VAL A 140 2.89 -9.86 -1.50
CA VAL A 140 2.54 -8.43 -1.49
C VAL A 140 2.76 -7.86 -2.88
N LEU A 141 1.79 -7.12 -3.39
CA LEU A 141 1.88 -6.43 -4.68
C LEU A 141 3.09 -5.50 -4.71
N GLY A 142 3.80 -5.49 -5.82
CA GLY A 142 4.99 -4.69 -6.00
C GLY A 142 6.21 -5.14 -5.18
N VAL A 143 6.19 -6.35 -4.63
CA VAL A 143 7.28 -6.93 -3.82
C VAL A 143 7.86 -8.16 -4.49
N SER A 144 9.18 -8.32 -4.41
CA SER A 144 9.88 -9.55 -4.77
C SER A 144 10.87 -9.93 -3.69
N CYS A 145 10.74 -11.14 -3.19
CA CYS A 145 11.62 -11.78 -2.22
C CYS A 145 12.31 -12.98 -2.86
N GLU A 146 12.94 -13.83 -2.06
CA GLU A 146 13.60 -15.06 -2.57
C GLU A 146 12.59 -16.08 -3.11
N ASP A 147 11.45 -16.20 -2.42
CA ASP A 147 10.41 -17.19 -2.64
C ASP A 147 9.31 -16.73 -3.62
N TYR A 148 9.20 -15.44 -3.91
CA TYR A 148 8.20 -14.93 -4.85
C TYR A 148 8.58 -13.61 -5.51
N ARG A 149 7.93 -13.37 -6.66
CA ARG A 149 7.87 -12.08 -7.36
C ARG A 149 6.42 -11.75 -7.68
N GLN A 150 5.95 -10.60 -7.24
CA GLN A 150 4.59 -10.13 -7.51
C GLN A 150 4.66 -8.71 -8.07
N ASN A 151 4.33 -8.55 -9.35
CA ASN A 151 4.23 -7.22 -9.94
C ASN A 151 3.11 -6.42 -9.27
N GLY A 152 3.32 -5.11 -9.18
CA GLY A 152 2.42 -4.14 -8.56
C GLY A 152 1.72 -3.23 -9.55
N ALA A 153 1.27 -2.09 -9.05
CA ALA A 153 0.32 -1.21 -9.72
C ALA A 153 0.93 0.06 -10.34
N PHE A 154 2.26 0.19 -10.43
CA PHE A 154 2.85 1.25 -11.28
C PHE A 154 2.79 0.84 -12.75
N ALA A 155 1.57 0.57 -13.24
CA ALA A 155 1.25 0.12 -14.59
C ALA A 155 -0.18 0.54 -14.95
N GLU A 156 -0.55 0.45 -16.24
CA GLU A 156 -1.93 0.71 -16.67
C GLU A 156 -2.91 -0.33 -16.13
N PHE A 157 -2.45 -1.60 -16.00
CA PHE A 157 -3.28 -2.70 -15.51
C PHE A 157 -2.54 -3.57 -14.49
N VAL A 158 -3.30 -4.17 -13.59
CA VAL A 158 -2.83 -5.23 -12.68
C VAL A 158 -3.89 -6.32 -12.54
N ALA A 159 -3.48 -7.58 -12.56
CA ALA A 159 -4.37 -8.70 -12.24
C ALA A 159 -4.25 -9.04 -10.75
N VAL A 160 -5.39 -9.11 -10.06
CA VAL A 160 -5.47 -9.38 -8.62
C VAL A 160 -6.62 -10.32 -8.29
N PRO A 161 -6.48 -11.19 -7.26
CA PRO A 161 -7.57 -12.05 -6.81
C PRO A 161 -8.78 -11.24 -6.33
N GLU A 162 -10.01 -11.66 -6.67
CA GLU A 162 -11.24 -10.95 -6.27
C GLU A 162 -11.37 -10.78 -4.75
N ARG A 163 -10.84 -11.71 -3.96
CA ARG A 163 -10.93 -11.72 -2.49
C ARG A 163 -10.20 -10.58 -1.78
N ILE A 164 -9.31 -9.86 -2.47
CA ILE A 164 -8.60 -8.70 -1.89
C ILE A 164 -9.19 -7.36 -2.32
N LEU A 165 -10.27 -7.36 -3.10
CA LEU A 165 -10.91 -6.15 -3.63
C LEU A 165 -11.89 -5.53 -2.64
N TYR A 166 -11.99 -4.20 -2.72
CA TYR A 166 -12.97 -3.40 -1.97
C TYR A 166 -13.60 -2.36 -2.89
N ARG A 167 -14.92 -2.16 -2.78
CA ARG A 167 -15.65 -1.14 -3.55
C ARG A 167 -15.27 0.26 -3.11
N VAL A 168 -14.91 1.10 -4.06
CA VAL A 168 -14.66 2.52 -3.82
C VAL A 168 -15.98 3.28 -3.99
N PRO A 169 -16.45 4.02 -2.96
CA PRO A 169 -17.62 4.89 -3.07
C PRO A 169 -17.50 5.89 -4.23
N ASP A 170 -18.62 6.19 -4.89
CA ASP A 170 -18.63 7.10 -6.05
C ASP A 170 -18.16 8.52 -5.69
N SER A 171 -18.41 8.94 -4.45
CA SER A 171 -17.98 10.25 -3.94
C SER A 171 -16.46 10.36 -3.73
N LEU A 172 -15.73 9.23 -3.67
CA LEU A 172 -14.30 9.23 -3.35
C LEU A 172 -13.47 9.25 -4.64
N ARG A 173 -12.58 10.22 -4.78
CA ARG A 173 -11.62 10.29 -5.89
C ARG A 173 -10.65 9.12 -5.85
N PHE A 174 -10.17 8.65 -7.00
CA PHE A 174 -9.23 7.54 -7.07
C PHE A 174 -7.90 7.86 -6.35
N GLU A 175 -7.42 9.09 -6.45
CA GLU A 175 -6.21 9.53 -5.76
C GLU A 175 -6.32 9.39 -4.24
N HIS A 176 -7.51 9.64 -3.68
CA HIS A 176 -7.78 9.47 -2.25
C HIS A 176 -8.04 8.00 -1.89
N ALA A 177 -8.72 7.26 -2.77
CA ALA A 177 -8.96 5.83 -2.58
C ALA A 177 -7.67 5.01 -2.60
N ALA A 178 -6.63 5.42 -3.34
CA ALA A 178 -5.32 4.81 -3.31
C ALA A 178 -4.67 4.88 -1.92
N LEU A 179 -4.97 5.93 -1.13
CA LEU A 179 -4.44 6.10 0.22
C LEU A 179 -5.17 5.27 1.29
N VAL A 180 -6.19 4.51 0.92
CA VAL A 180 -6.84 3.57 1.85
C VAL A 180 -5.84 2.59 2.45
N GLU A 181 -4.82 2.16 1.67
CA GLU A 181 -3.78 1.25 2.14
C GLU A 181 -3.05 1.80 3.37
N PRO A 182 -2.36 2.97 3.32
CA PRO A 182 -1.67 3.48 4.50
C PRO A 182 -2.61 3.85 5.66
N PHE A 183 -3.87 4.23 5.40
CA PHE A 183 -4.86 4.40 6.45
C PHE A 183 -5.25 3.08 7.10
N ALA A 184 -5.36 1.99 6.34
CA ALA A 184 -5.63 0.66 6.87
C ALA A 184 -4.48 0.16 7.75
N ILE A 185 -3.21 0.43 7.39
CA ILE A 185 -2.05 0.17 8.24
C ILE A 185 -2.18 0.90 9.59
N ALA A 186 -2.51 2.19 9.54
CA ALA A 186 -2.66 3.01 10.74
C ALA A 186 -3.83 2.54 11.63
N LEU A 187 -4.99 2.27 11.03
CA LEU A 187 -6.16 1.78 11.76
C LEU A 187 -5.90 0.41 12.37
N HIS A 188 -5.19 -0.48 11.67
CA HIS A 188 -4.75 -1.75 12.24
C HIS A 188 -3.86 -1.56 13.46
N ALA A 189 -2.89 -0.66 13.40
CA ALA A 189 -2.02 -0.35 14.53
C ALA A 189 -2.82 0.16 15.74
N VAL A 190 -3.81 1.04 15.53
CA VAL A 190 -4.70 1.51 16.61
C VAL A 190 -5.50 0.36 17.21
N ARG A 191 -5.99 -0.58 16.40
CA ARG A 191 -6.69 -1.78 16.89
C ARG A 191 -5.79 -2.74 17.67
N ARG A 192 -4.46 -2.71 17.42
CA ARG A 192 -3.50 -3.52 18.20
C ARG A 192 -3.32 -3.00 19.64
N SER A 193 -3.47 -1.70 19.84
CA SER A 193 -3.39 -1.03 21.15
C SER A 193 -4.44 0.08 21.19
N PRO A 194 -5.72 -0.27 21.35
CA PRO A 194 -6.81 0.70 21.32
C PRO A 194 -6.72 1.64 22.52
N PRO A 195 -6.79 2.97 22.29
CA PRO A 195 -6.84 3.91 23.39
C PRO A 195 -8.20 3.83 24.11
N SER A 196 -8.16 4.06 25.41
CA SER A 196 -9.35 4.30 26.20
C SER A 196 -9.75 5.78 26.15
N LEU A 197 -10.99 6.07 26.53
CA LEU A 197 -11.46 7.44 26.65
C LEU A 197 -10.53 8.24 27.57
N ASN A 198 -10.10 9.41 27.10
CA ASN A 198 -9.22 10.33 27.83
C ASN A 198 -7.75 9.86 28.02
N ASP A 199 -7.31 8.78 27.36
CA ASP A 199 -5.90 8.40 27.36
C ASP A 199 -5.03 9.51 26.74
N THR A 200 -3.80 9.61 27.23
CA THR A 200 -2.73 10.39 26.60
C THR A 200 -1.96 9.47 25.68
N VAL A 201 -1.91 9.81 24.40
CA VAL A 201 -1.23 9.03 23.36
C VAL A 201 -0.08 9.84 22.76
N VAL A 202 1.04 9.18 22.51
CA VAL A 202 2.19 9.76 21.80
C VAL A 202 2.36 9.08 20.48
N VAL A 203 2.57 9.85 19.40
CA VAL A 203 2.98 9.36 18.08
C VAL A 203 4.39 9.86 17.79
N ILE A 204 5.31 8.93 17.56
CA ILE A 204 6.71 9.23 17.19
C ILE A 204 6.86 9.08 15.67
N GLY A 205 7.11 10.21 15.01
CA GLY A 205 7.18 10.32 13.55
C GLY A 205 5.87 10.80 12.93
N ALA A 206 5.91 11.94 12.24
CA ALA A 206 4.81 12.54 11.48
C ALA A 206 4.99 12.34 9.96
N GLY A 207 5.46 11.16 9.54
CA GLY A 207 5.42 10.71 8.16
C GLY A 207 4.01 10.28 7.75
N MET A 208 3.84 9.67 6.57
CA MET A 208 2.54 9.23 6.06
C MET A 208 1.76 8.38 7.08
N ILE A 209 2.42 7.37 7.65
CA ILE A 209 1.78 6.48 8.64
C ILE A 209 1.48 7.22 9.94
N GLY A 210 2.40 8.07 10.43
CA GLY A 210 2.17 8.86 11.65
C GLY A 210 0.99 9.82 11.49
N LEU A 211 0.87 10.51 10.37
CA LEU A 211 -0.27 11.41 10.08
C LEU A 211 -1.60 10.66 9.90
N ALA A 212 -1.56 9.44 9.38
CA ALA A 212 -2.73 8.56 9.33
C ALA A 212 -3.12 8.06 10.74
N LEU A 213 -2.14 7.70 11.58
CA LEU A 213 -2.35 7.34 13.00
C LEU A 213 -2.99 8.49 13.78
N ILE A 214 -2.51 9.72 13.61
CA ILE A 214 -3.06 10.90 14.27
C ILE A 214 -4.56 11.04 13.99
N GLN A 215 -4.95 10.92 12.73
CA GLN A 215 -6.36 10.99 12.35
C GLN A 215 -7.18 9.83 12.93
N ALA A 216 -6.66 8.59 12.86
CA ALA A 216 -7.34 7.42 13.42
C ALA A 216 -7.50 7.53 14.94
N LEU A 217 -6.48 7.98 15.66
CA LEU A 217 -6.49 8.19 17.12
C LEU A 217 -7.44 9.31 17.54
N SER A 218 -7.47 10.41 16.77
CA SER A 218 -8.45 11.49 16.99
C SER A 218 -9.89 10.97 16.90
N GLN A 219 -10.18 10.08 15.94
CA GLN A 219 -11.49 9.45 15.82
C GLN A 219 -11.77 8.40 16.90
N ALA A 220 -10.73 7.80 17.50
CA ALA A 220 -10.86 6.81 18.57
C ALA A 220 -11.17 7.44 19.95
N GLY A 221 -11.10 8.76 20.07
CA GLY A 221 -11.51 9.47 21.30
C GLY A 221 -10.44 9.55 22.38
N CYS A 222 -9.14 9.48 22.05
CA CYS A 222 -8.09 9.76 23.02
C CYS A 222 -8.17 11.23 23.52
N GLY A 223 -7.85 11.45 24.80
CA GLY A 223 -7.98 12.76 25.43
C GLY A 223 -6.88 13.75 25.01
N ARG A 224 -5.66 13.24 24.87
CA ARG A 224 -4.49 14.02 24.41
C ARG A 224 -3.68 13.25 23.39
N LEU A 225 -3.30 13.92 22.32
CA LEU A 225 -2.50 13.36 21.24
C LEU A 225 -1.25 14.21 21.04
N ILE A 226 -0.12 13.72 21.51
CA ILE A 226 1.20 14.37 21.42
C ILE A 226 1.95 13.76 20.23
N VAL A 227 2.51 14.60 19.38
CA VAL A 227 3.24 14.15 18.20
C VAL A 227 4.67 14.69 18.22
N ALA A 228 5.65 13.81 18.03
CA ALA A 228 7.07 14.18 17.95
C ALA A 228 7.64 13.89 16.56
N ASP A 229 8.24 14.88 15.93
CA ASP A 229 8.96 14.77 14.64
C ASP A 229 10.11 15.78 14.59
N VAL A 230 11.04 15.58 13.66
CA VAL A 230 12.16 16.51 13.39
C VAL A 230 11.81 17.58 12.35
N THR A 231 10.64 17.48 11.71
CA THR A 231 10.23 18.31 10.56
C THR A 231 9.09 19.24 10.97
N ALA A 232 9.36 20.53 11.10
CA ALA A 232 8.38 21.52 11.58
C ALA A 232 7.09 21.57 10.72
N ASP A 233 7.19 21.45 9.40
CA ASP A 233 6.01 21.49 8.52
C ASP A 233 5.11 20.26 8.71
N ARG A 234 5.70 19.10 9.01
CA ARG A 234 4.92 17.89 9.35
C ARG A 234 4.22 18.02 10.71
N LEU A 235 4.86 18.70 11.67
CA LEU A 235 4.23 19.00 12.95
C LEU A 235 3.03 19.94 12.81
N LYS A 236 3.13 21.00 11.97
CA LYS A 236 2.00 21.87 11.64
C LYS A 236 0.85 21.09 10.98
N LEU A 237 1.19 20.18 10.05
CA LEU A 237 0.20 19.32 9.42
C LEU A 237 -0.44 18.38 10.45
N ALA A 238 0.32 17.81 11.38
CA ALA A 238 -0.17 16.98 12.46
C ALA A 238 -1.20 17.71 13.34
N GLU A 239 -0.94 18.99 13.69
CA GLU A 239 -1.90 19.85 14.42
C GLU A 239 -3.21 20.01 13.66
N SER A 240 -3.16 20.28 12.36
CA SER A 240 -4.36 20.42 11.52
C SER A 240 -5.16 19.12 11.36
N LEU A 241 -4.53 17.97 11.65
CA LEU A 241 -5.12 16.63 11.54
C LEU A 241 -5.52 16.00 12.88
N GLY A 242 -5.38 16.75 13.99
CA GLY A 242 -5.91 16.32 15.28
C GLY A 242 -4.88 16.14 16.40
N ALA A 243 -3.60 16.41 16.16
CA ALA A 243 -2.63 16.47 17.25
C ALA A 243 -2.99 17.62 18.21
N THR A 244 -3.04 17.34 19.52
CA THR A 244 -3.32 18.36 20.52
C THR A 244 -2.06 19.11 20.94
N GLN A 245 -0.90 18.49 20.79
CA GLN A 245 0.41 19.05 21.11
C GLN A 245 1.48 18.46 20.20
N THR A 246 2.49 19.25 19.88
CA THR A 246 3.63 18.83 19.06
C THR A 246 4.94 19.06 19.76
N VAL A 247 5.95 18.23 19.44
CA VAL A 247 7.30 18.28 19.96
C VAL A 247 8.27 18.28 18.78
N ASP A 248 8.99 19.40 18.59
CA ASP A 248 10.05 19.52 17.59
C ASP A 248 11.33 18.88 18.13
N SER A 249 11.56 17.63 17.74
CA SER A 249 12.72 16.83 18.19
C SER A 249 14.06 17.32 17.63
N ALA A 250 14.06 18.25 16.68
CA ALA A 250 15.29 18.89 16.19
C ALA A 250 15.73 20.04 17.08
N LYS A 251 14.84 20.63 17.90
CA LYS A 251 15.10 21.82 18.71
C LYS A 251 15.20 21.55 20.20
N ALA A 252 14.59 20.47 20.69
CA ALA A 252 14.54 20.16 22.11
C ALA A 252 14.71 18.66 22.35
N ASP A 253 15.09 18.28 23.56
CA ASP A 253 15.03 16.88 23.99
C ASP A 253 13.56 16.40 24.00
N PRO A 254 13.20 15.49 23.09
CA PRO A 254 11.82 15.06 22.96
C PRO A 254 11.33 14.25 24.17
N ALA A 255 12.21 13.48 24.83
CA ALA A 255 11.83 12.71 26.00
C ALA A 255 11.49 13.63 27.18
N LYS A 256 12.31 14.67 27.40
CA LYS A 256 12.02 15.69 28.41
C LYS A 256 10.74 16.46 28.09
N SER A 257 10.57 16.90 26.85
CA SER A 257 9.39 17.65 26.43
C SER A 257 8.08 16.83 26.64
N ILE A 258 8.07 15.55 26.26
CA ILE A 258 6.92 14.66 26.49
C ILE A 258 6.70 14.44 27.99
N SER A 259 7.75 14.28 28.77
CA SER A 259 7.66 14.17 30.23
C SER A 259 7.01 15.41 30.85
N ASP A 260 7.46 16.61 30.47
CA ASP A 260 6.91 17.89 30.97
C ASP A 260 5.41 18.02 30.58
N LEU A 261 5.06 17.72 29.32
CA LEU A 261 3.69 17.73 28.82
C LEU A 261 2.78 16.73 29.57
N THR A 262 3.33 15.64 30.07
CA THR A 262 2.61 14.61 30.84
C THR A 262 2.81 14.75 32.36
N ARG A 263 3.40 15.85 32.83
CA ARG A 263 3.69 16.12 34.25
C ARG A 263 4.53 15.01 34.91
N GLY A 264 5.49 14.46 34.16
CA GLY A 264 6.38 13.38 34.62
C GLY A 264 5.74 11.96 34.65
N ARG A 265 4.43 11.82 34.41
CA ARG A 265 3.75 10.52 34.41
C ARG A 265 4.11 9.67 33.19
N GLY A 266 4.23 10.28 32.02
CA GLY A 266 4.28 9.63 30.73
C GLY A 266 2.89 9.36 30.12
N ALA A 267 2.86 9.05 28.84
CA ALA A 267 1.64 8.70 28.11
C ALA A 267 1.11 7.29 28.46
N ASP A 268 -0.15 7.03 28.19
CA ASP A 268 -0.73 5.70 28.34
C ASP A 268 -0.27 4.76 27.24
N ILE A 269 -0.20 5.28 25.99
CA ILE A 269 0.17 4.52 24.78
C ILE A 269 1.14 5.36 23.95
N ALA A 270 2.13 4.71 23.31
CA ALA A 270 2.93 5.29 22.26
C ALA A 270 2.83 4.47 20.97
N PHE A 271 2.76 5.16 19.83
CA PHE A 271 2.87 4.58 18.49
C PHE A 271 4.18 5.04 17.86
N GLU A 272 5.04 4.10 17.53
CA GLU A 272 6.31 4.36 16.86
C GLU A 272 6.16 4.10 15.36
N ALA A 273 6.30 5.15 14.54
CA ALA A 273 5.99 5.13 13.10
C ALA A 273 7.23 5.39 12.20
N VAL A 274 8.44 5.16 12.70
CA VAL A 274 9.71 5.36 11.98
C VAL A 274 10.50 4.06 11.84
N GLY A 275 10.79 3.38 12.95
CA GLY A 275 11.55 2.12 12.97
C GLY A 275 13.06 2.31 13.05
N LEU A 276 13.54 3.21 13.92
CA LEU A 276 14.95 3.44 14.22
C LEU A 276 15.21 3.25 15.71
N SER A 277 16.46 2.90 16.11
CA SER A 277 16.83 2.74 17.53
C SER A 277 16.44 3.93 18.39
N ALA A 278 16.73 5.15 17.93
CA ALA A 278 16.44 6.38 18.67
C ALA A 278 14.94 6.63 18.85
N THR A 279 14.12 6.33 17.83
CA THR A 279 12.66 6.55 17.89
C THR A 279 11.95 5.47 18.71
N VAL A 280 12.46 4.25 18.70
CA VAL A 280 11.97 3.17 19.58
C VAL A 280 12.34 3.45 21.03
N ASP A 281 13.59 3.86 21.34
CA ASP A 281 13.98 4.28 22.69
C ASP A 281 13.10 5.45 23.20
N LEU A 282 12.87 6.46 22.36
CA LEU A 282 11.99 7.57 22.70
C LEU A 282 10.57 7.08 23.02
N ALA A 283 9.99 6.19 22.21
CA ALA A 283 8.65 5.65 22.43
C ALA A 283 8.55 4.92 23.79
N LEU A 284 9.54 4.06 24.10
CA LEU A 284 9.61 3.33 25.37
C LEU A 284 9.72 4.26 26.59
N ARG A 285 10.49 5.34 26.48
CA ARG A 285 10.64 6.33 27.56
C ARG A 285 9.42 7.25 27.71
N SER A 286 8.66 7.44 26.63
CA SER A 286 7.51 8.34 26.60
C SER A 286 6.27 7.82 27.31
N VAL A 287 6.14 6.50 27.49
CA VAL A 287 4.98 5.92 28.14
C VAL A 287 5.17 5.80 29.66
N ARG A 288 4.08 5.78 30.43
CA ARG A 288 4.09 5.51 31.87
C ARG A 288 4.51 4.07 32.19
N LYS A 289 4.81 3.77 33.44
CA LYS A 289 4.94 2.37 33.92
C LYS A 289 3.63 1.62 33.66
N GLY A 290 3.71 0.39 33.18
CA GLY A 290 2.57 -0.42 32.75
C GLY A 290 1.87 0.12 31.48
N GLY A 291 2.48 1.06 30.75
CA GLY A 291 1.96 1.56 29.48
C GLY A 291 2.26 0.63 28.31
N SER A 292 1.77 0.98 27.12
CA SER A 292 1.99 0.16 25.91
C SER A 292 2.65 0.94 24.78
N VAL A 293 3.43 0.23 23.99
CA VAL A 293 4.09 0.75 22.78
C VAL A 293 3.74 -0.12 21.59
N THR A 294 3.20 0.48 20.53
CA THR A 294 2.96 -0.19 19.25
C THR A 294 4.03 0.20 18.22
N LEU A 295 4.78 -0.79 17.77
CA LEU A 295 5.82 -0.66 16.76
C LEU A 295 5.20 -0.85 15.36
N VAL A 296 5.19 0.21 14.57
CA VAL A 296 4.64 0.26 13.20
C VAL A 296 5.76 0.55 12.20
N GLY A 297 6.71 1.40 12.59
CA GLY A 297 7.87 1.76 11.79
C GLY A 297 8.78 0.56 11.51
N ASN A 298 9.32 0.47 10.29
CA ASN A 298 10.13 -0.67 9.85
C ASN A 298 11.23 -0.24 8.86
N VAL A 299 11.93 0.86 9.16
CA VAL A 299 13.03 1.35 8.31
C VAL A 299 14.28 0.53 8.53
N ALA A 300 14.70 0.31 9.78
CA ALA A 300 15.87 -0.49 10.09
C ALA A 300 15.48 -1.96 10.34
N PRO A 301 16.20 -2.95 9.74
CA PRO A 301 15.93 -4.37 9.95
C PRO A 301 16.35 -4.85 11.37
N ARG A 302 17.23 -4.11 12.02
CA ARG A 302 17.71 -4.34 13.39
C ARG A 302 17.88 -3.02 14.12
N ILE A 303 17.57 -3.00 15.40
CA ILE A 303 17.69 -1.83 16.27
C ILE A 303 18.37 -2.22 17.58
N ASP A 304 19.01 -1.25 18.23
CA ASP A 304 19.41 -1.35 19.62
C ASP A 304 18.16 -1.14 20.48
N PHE A 305 17.84 -2.12 21.30
CA PHE A 305 16.63 -2.14 22.10
C PHE A 305 16.95 -2.01 23.59
N PRO A 306 16.44 -0.97 24.30
CA PRO A 306 16.71 -0.77 25.72
C PRO A 306 15.87 -1.71 26.59
N LEU A 307 16.22 -3.00 26.61
CA LEU A 307 15.50 -4.08 27.28
C LEU A 307 15.18 -3.75 28.74
N GLN A 308 16.16 -3.18 29.48
CA GLN A 308 15.97 -2.85 30.89
C GLN A 308 14.84 -1.84 31.10
N VAL A 309 14.67 -0.88 30.19
CA VAL A 309 13.58 0.11 30.25
C VAL A 309 12.23 -0.60 30.10
N ALA A 310 12.11 -1.53 29.17
CA ALA A 310 10.87 -2.27 28.96
C ALA A 310 10.52 -3.16 30.17
N VAL A 311 11.50 -3.91 30.70
CA VAL A 311 11.30 -4.84 31.80
C VAL A 311 11.01 -4.13 33.12
N THR A 312 11.83 -3.15 33.52
CA THR A 312 11.70 -2.48 34.82
C THR A 312 10.47 -1.57 34.92
N ARG A 313 9.85 -1.25 33.78
CA ARG A 313 8.62 -0.46 33.71
C ARG A 313 7.39 -1.29 33.36
N GLU A 314 7.53 -2.61 33.21
CA GLU A 314 6.45 -3.56 32.84
C GLU A 314 5.68 -3.10 31.59
N LEU A 315 6.40 -2.73 30.51
CA LEU A 315 5.79 -2.22 29.29
C LEU A 315 5.21 -3.34 28.45
N THR A 316 4.04 -3.11 27.85
CA THR A 316 3.47 -3.99 26.83
C THR A 316 3.92 -3.53 25.45
N LEU A 317 4.46 -4.46 24.64
CA LEU A 317 4.94 -4.17 23.30
C LEU A 317 4.08 -4.90 22.25
N HIS A 318 3.59 -4.15 21.29
CA HIS A 318 2.80 -4.67 20.18
C HIS A 318 3.54 -4.46 18.85
N GLY A 319 3.75 -5.51 18.07
CA GLY A 319 4.07 -5.39 16.66
C GLY A 319 2.80 -5.16 15.85
N SER A 320 2.85 -4.30 14.84
CA SER A 320 1.76 -4.09 13.88
C SER A 320 2.26 -4.38 12.48
N CYS A 321 1.58 -5.28 11.76
CA CYS A 321 1.98 -5.70 10.43
C CYS A 321 0.81 -5.61 9.45
N ALA A 322 0.96 -4.80 8.41
CA ALA A 322 -0.02 -4.65 7.33
C ALA A 322 -1.43 -4.26 7.86
N SER A 323 -2.48 -4.77 7.23
CA SER A 323 -3.88 -4.56 7.59
C SER A 323 -4.62 -5.89 7.67
N ARG A 324 -5.71 -5.93 8.44
CA ARG A 324 -6.53 -7.13 8.67
C ARG A 324 -8.00 -6.79 8.59
N GLY A 325 -8.48 -6.40 7.39
CA GLY A 325 -9.89 -6.08 7.17
C GLY A 325 -10.29 -4.66 7.57
N GLU A 326 -9.35 -3.71 7.64
CA GLU A 326 -9.62 -2.31 7.95
C GLU A 326 -10.10 -1.49 6.73
N TYR A 327 -9.93 -1.97 5.51
CA TYR A 327 -10.28 -1.26 4.27
C TYR A 327 -11.72 -0.73 4.24
N PRO A 328 -12.77 -1.50 4.56
CA PRO A 328 -14.14 -0.99 4.54
C PRO A 328 -14.34 0.19 5.49
N ALA A 329 -13.77 0.11 6.70
CA ALA A 329 -13.85 1.21 7.68
C ALA A 329 -13.11 2.46 7.18
N CYS A 330 -11.91 2.29 6.57
CA CYS A 330 -11.16 3.41 6.01
C CYS A 330 -11.88 4.06 4.84
N LEU A 331 -12.50 3.28 3.94
CA LEU A 331 -13.30 3.79 2.82
C LEU A 331 -14.49 4.60 3.31
N ASP A 332 -15.24 4.10 4.29
CA ASP A 332 -16.34 4.84 4.92
C ASP A 332 -15.87 6.14 5.56
N MET A 333 -14.81 6.07 6.37
CA MET A 333 -14.26 7.24 7.06
C MET A 333 -13.72 8.30 6.09
N LEU A 334 -13.10 7.90 4.99
CA LEU A 334 -12.66 8.80 3.91
C LEU A 334 -13.86 9.41 3.18
N ALA A 335 -14.87 8.60 2.83
CA ALA A 335 -16.04 9.05 2.09
C ALA A 335 -16.87 10.11 2.87
N ARG A 336 -16.99 9.96 4.20
CA ARG A 336 -17.68 10.93 5.06
C ARG A 336 -16.78 12.03 5.62
N GLY A 337 -15.49 12.09 5.22
CA GLY A 337 -14.55 13.15 5.61
C GLY A 337 -14.00 13.06 7.03
N ALA A 338 -14.19 11.93 7.74
CA ALA A 338 -13.59 11.68 9.05
C ALA A 338 -12.08 11.42 8.96
N LEU A 339 -11.62 10.83 7.85
CA LEU A 339 -10.22 10.81 7.44
C LEU A 339 -10.03 11.72 6.24
N LYS A 340 -8.94 12.48 6.22
CA LYS A 340 -8.61 13.46 5.19
C LYS A 340 -7.39 13.00 4.42
N ALA A 341 -7.57 12.56 3.17
CA ALA A 341 -6.47 12.16 2.30
C ALA A 341 -5.80 13.36 1.61
N GLU A 342 -6.58 14.39 1.23
CA GLU A 342 -6.11 15.52 0.43
C GLU A 342 -4.90 16.25 1.02
N PRO A 343 -4.84 16.59 2.34
CA PRO A 343 -3.68 17.28 2.91
C PRO A 343 -2.40 16.43 2.90
N LEU A 344 -2.49 15.14 2.67
CA LEU A 344 -1.36 14.22 2.63
C LEU A 344 -0.75 14.10 1.24
N VAL A 345 -1.49 14.46 0.18
CA VAL A 345 -1.05 14.36 -1.21
C VAL A 345 -0.27 15.61 -1.61
N SER A 346 1.05 15.51 -1.73
CA SER A 346 1.92 16.62 -2.15
C SER A 346 1.90 16.85 -3.66
N ALA A 347 1.69 15.79 -4.45
CA ALA A 347 1.62 15.87 -5.89
C ALA A 347 0.83 14.71 -6.51
N VAL A 348 0.20 14.99 -7.65
CA VAL A 348 -0.37 14.00 -8.56
C VAL A 348 0.32 14.18 -9.90
N ALA A 349 0.90 13.12 -10.46
CA ALA A 349 1.74 13.19 -11.66
C ALA A 349 1.49 12.02 -12.61
N PRO A 350 1.82 12.15 -13.91
CA PRO A 350 1.80 11.03 -14.84
C PRO A 350 2.75 9.90 -14.43
N LEU A 351 2.36 8.64 -14.65
CA LEU A 351 3.22 7.49 -14.39
C LEU A 351 4.57 7.56 -15.14
N ALA A 352 4.57 8.16 -16.32
CA ALA A 352 5.78 8.38 -17.13
C ALA A 352 6.86 9.19 -16.40
N GLU A 353 6.47 10.07 -15.47
CA GLU A 353 7.39 10.89 -14.66
C GLU A 353 7.84 10.17 -13.37
N GLY A 354 7.37 8.96 -13.12
CA GLY A 354 7.58 8.27 -11.86
C GLY A 354 9.04 8.15 -11.44
N ALA A 355 9.96 7.92 -12.39
CA ALA A 355 11.39 7.83 -12.09
C ALA A 355 11.92 9.11 -11.39
N SER A 356 11.55 10.29 -11.89
CA SER A 356 11.97 11.57 -11.29
C SER A 356 11.37 11.79 -9.90
N TRP A 357 10.10 11.39 -9.70
CA TRP A 357 9.44 11.49 -8.41
C TRP A 357 10.05 10.55 -7.37
N PHE A 358 10.45 9.34 -7.76
CA PHE A 358 11.20 8.44 -6.88
C PHE A 358 12.53 9.06 -6.44
N GLU A 359 13.27 9.70 -7.34
CA GLU A 359 14.53 10.35 -7.01
C GLU A 359 14.34 11.52 -6.03
N ARG A 360 13.34 12.39 -6.26
CA ARG A 360 13.00 13.52 -5.37
C ARG A 360 12.63 13.03 -3.97
N LEU A 361 11.79 11.99 -3.86
CA LEU A 361 11.43 11.38 -2.58
C LEU A 361 12.64 10.73 -1.89
N TYR A 362 13.51 10.08 -2.65
CA TYR A 362 14.73 9.46 -2.11
C TYR A 362 15.70 10.51 -1.55
N ARG A 363 15.81 11.66 -2.21
CA ARG A 363 16.59 12.82 -1.72
C ARG A 363 15.89 13.56 -0.58
N LYS A 364 14.72 13.13 -0.15
CA LYS A 364 13.92 13.76 0.91
C LYS A 364 13.65 15.25 0.62
N GLU A 365 13.29 15.57 -0.63
CA GLU A 365 12.96 16.94 -1.02
C GLU A 365 11.90 17.54 -0.10
N ALA A 366 12.14 18.76 0.35
CA ALA A 366 11.26 19.44 1.29
C ALA A 366 9.83 19.62 0.71
N GLY A 367 8.81 19.50 1.56
CA GLY A 367 7.41 19.62 1.16
C GLY A 367 6.82 18.36 0.54
N LEU A 368 7.60 17.31 0.26
CA LEU A 368 7.07 16.05 -0.24
C LEU A 368 6.72 15.07 0.89
N LEU A 369 5.50 14.56 0.84
CA LEU A 369 4.98 13.55 1.76
C LEU A 369 4.47 12.33 0.97
N LYS A 370 3.43 12.53 0.16
CA LYS A 370 2.84 11.49 -0.69
C LYS A 370 2.71 11.99 -2.13
N VAL A 371 3.22 11.21 -3.07
CA VAL A 371 3.05 11.42 -4.50
C VAL A 371 2.17 10.31 -5.05
N VAL A 372 1.18 10.67 -5.84
CA VAL A 372 0.27 9.73 -6.52
C VAL A 372 0.55 9.77 -8.02
N LEU A 373 0.85 8.61 -8.59
CA LEU A 373 1.08 8.46 -10.03
C LEU A 373 -0.20 7.99 -10.72
N LYS A 374 -0.43 8.51 -11.93
CA LYS A 374 -1.57 8.14 -12.80
C LYS A 374 -1.03 7.59 -14.11
N PRO A 375 -1.42 6.37 -14.51
CA PRO A 375 -1.15 5.82 -15.83
C PRO A 375 -1.76 6.62 -16.96
#